data_7d6e2f79b4ab6b42ec757bb6b225f996
#
_entry.id   7d6e2f79b4ab6b42ec757bb6b225f996
#
_cell.length_a   1.000
_cell.length_b   1.000
_cell.length_c   1.000
_cell.angle_alpha   90.00
_cell.angle_beta   90.00
_cell.angle_gamma   90.00
#
_symmetry.space_group_name_H-M   'P 1'
#
loop_
_entity.id
_entity.type
_entity.pdbx_description
1 polymer ?
#
loop_
_entity_poly.entity_id
_entity_poly.type
_entity_poly.pdbx_seq_one_letter_code
_entity_poly.pdbx_strand_id
1 'polypeptide(L)'
;MVDISFIIVNWNTRDILIDCLNSIYKTVTDIESEIYVVDNNSTDGSRDAVKNGFPDVKLIANETNTGFAHANNQALSVMQGRFAVLLNSDAVLQEGAIKSLLNFMVNTPGAGVAGVQLLNEDGSRQNSIDNFPSLETEILNKS
;
A
#
# COMPACT_ATOMS: atom_id res chain seq x y z
N MET A 1 1.93 13.11 -16.91
CA MET A 1 2.97 12.98 -15.82
C MET A 1 2.30 12.15 -14.75
N VAL A 2 2.92 11.07 -14.30
CA VAL A 2 2.32 10.20 -13.26
C VAL A 2 2.21 10.96 -11.94
N ASP A 3 1.00 11.00 -11.36
CA ASP A 3 0.77 11.69 -10.08
C ASP A 3 1.10 10.79 -8.90
N ILE A 4 0.72 9.52 -8.98
CA ILE A 4 0.85 8.56 -7.88
C ILE A 4 1.50 7.26 -8.34
N SER A 5 2.46 6.76 -7.57
CA SER A 5 2.94 5.39 -7.63
C SER A 5 2.43 4.62 -6.42
N PHE A 6 1.55 3.63 -6.64
CA PHE A 6 1.19 2.66 -5.61
C PHE A 6 2.30 1.64 -5.47
N ILE A 7 2.71 1.37 -4.26
CA ILE A 7 3.74 0.37 -3.92
C ILE A 7 3.14 -0.63 -2.95
N ILE A 8 3.08 -1.89 -3.37
CA ILE A 8 2.47 -2.98 -2.62
C ILE A 8 3.52 -4.07 -2.45
N VAL A 9 3.84 -4.40 -1.21
CA VAL A 9 4.72 -5.53 -0.90
C VAL A 9 3.86 -6.76 -0.62
N ASN A 10 4.14 -7.85 -1.33
CA ASN A 10 3.41 -9.09 -1.23
C ASN A 10 4.30 -10.25 -0.75
N TRP A 11 3.77 -11.07 0.13
CA TRP A 11 4.37 -12.35 0.52
C TRP A 11 3.29 -13.36 0.92
N ASN A 12 2.97 -14.28 -0.01
CA ASN A 12 1.98 -15.34 0.21
C ASN A 12 0.58 -14.85 0.62
N THR A 13 0.09 -13.80 -0.06
CA THR A 13 -1.26 -13.24 0.17
C THR A 13 -2.01 -13.06 -1.15
N ARG A 14 -1.96 -14.07 -2.04
CA ARG A 14 -2.46 -13.99 -3.42
C ARG A 14 -3.87 -13.41 -3.53
N ASP A 15 -4.86 -14.02 -2.88
CA ASP A 15 -6.27 -13.65 -3.09
C ASP A 15 -6.55 -12.25 -2.50
N ILE A 16 -5.97 -11.95 -1.37
CA ILE A 16 -6.05 -10.63 -0.71
C ILE A 16 -5.37 -9.55 -1.59
N LEU A 17 -4.21 -9.86 -2.18
CA LEU A 17 -3.53 -8.96 -3.12
C LEU A 17 -4.41 -8.66 -4.35
N ILE A 18 -5.11 -9.65 -4.89
CA ILE A 18 -6.02 -9.48 -6.01
C ILE A 18 -7.17 -8.52 -5.64
N ASP A 19 -7.74 -8.64 -4.45
CA ASP A 19 -8.78 -7.75 -3.96
C ASP A 19 -8.25 -6.31 -3.76
N CYS A 20 -7.04 -6.17 -3.23
CA CYS A 20 -6.35 -4.88 -3.14
C CYS A 20 -6.19 -4.23 -4.52
N LEU A 21 -5.65 -4.94 -5.50
CA LEU A 21 -5.46 -4.45 -6.87
C LEU A 21 -6.79 -4.07 -7.53
N ASN A 22 -7.82 -4.92 -7.42
CA ASN A 22 -9.15 -4.62 -7.93
C ASN A 22 -9.73 -3.35 -7.32
N SER A 23 -9.48 -3.09 -6.02
CA SER A 23 -9.94 -1.88 -5.35
C SER A 23 -9.28 -0.63 -5.92
N ILE A 24 -7.99 -0.67 -6.29
CA ILE A 24 -7.30 0.44 -6.94
C ILE A 24 -7.93 0.72 -8.31
N TYR A 25 -8.06 -0.29 -9.16
CA TYR A 25 -8.64 -0.11 -10.50
C TYR A 25 -10.08 0.39 -10.46
N LYS A 26 -10.85 0.00 -9.44
CA LYS A 26 -12.23 0.43 -9.26
C LYS A 26 -12.35 1.88 -8.79
N THR A 27 -11.46 2.34 -7.91
CA THR A 27 -11.64 3.61 -7.17
C THR A 27 -10.72 4.73 -7.64
N VAL A 28 -9.66 4.42 -8.40
CA VAL A 28 -8.67 5.39 -8.87
C VAL A 28 -8.77 5.53 -10.40
N THR A 29 -9.82 6.22 -10.86
CA THR A 29 -10.12 6.36 -12.31
C THR A 29 -9.68 7.69 -12.91
N ASP A 30 -9.58 8.74 -12.07
CA ASP A 30 -9.37 10.13 -12.51
C ASP A 30 -7.96 10.65 -12.17
N ILE A 31 -7.02 9.75 -11.84
CA ILE A 31 -5.66 10.09 -11.41
C ILE A 31 -4.67 9.29 -12.25
N GLU A 32 -3.71 9.98 -12.87
CA GLU A 32 -2.62 9.31 -13.58
C GLU A 32 -1.74 8.55 -12.59
N SER A 33 -1.83 7.23 -12.61
CA SER A 33 -1.16 6.39 -11.63
C SER A 33 -0.44 5.20 -12.25
N GLU A 34 0.52 4.67 -11.54
CA GLU A 34 1.20 3.42 -11.82
C GLU A 34 1.19 2.53 -10.56
N ILE A 35 1.26 1.23 -10.74
CA ILE A 35 1.21 0.27 -9.65
C ILE A 35 2.46 -0.62 -9.71
N TYR A 36 3.18 -0.69 -8.59
CA TYR A 36 4.26 -1.64 -8.35
C TYR A 36 3.80 -2.68 -7.34
N VAL A 37 3.98 -3.95 -7.69
CA VAL A 37 3.90 -5.07 -6.75
C VAL A 37 5.31 -5.61 -6.57
N VAL A 38 5.80 -5.60 -5.34
CA VAL A 38 7.07 -6.23 -4.98
C VAL A 38 6.77 -7.55 -4.29
N ASP A 39 6.98 -8.64 -5.01
CA ASP A 39 6.75 -9.98 -4.49
C ASP A 39 8.01 -10.53 -3.81
N ASN A 40 7.91 -10.76 -2.51
CA ASN A 40 8.99 -11.23 -1.66
C ASN A 40 9.14 -12.77 -1.65
N ASN A 41 9.24 -13.36 -2.84
CA ASN A 41 9.40 -14.82 -3.00
C ASN A 41 8.17 -15.61 -2.55
N SER A 42 6.99 -15.21 -3.03
CA SER A 42 5.75 -15.98 -2.79
C SER A 42 5.75 -17.30 -3.54
N THR A 43 5.10 -18.30 -2.93
CA THR A 43 4.94 -19.66 -3.46
C THR A 43 3.47 -20.03 -3.71
N ASP A 44 2.54 -19.11 -3.44
CA ASP A 44 1.09 -19.28 -3.52
C ASP A 44 0.47 -18.98 -4.89
N GLY A 45 1.31 -18.69 -5.90
CA GLY A 45 0.85 -18.30 -7.24
C GLY A 45 0.55 -16.82 -7.40
N SER A 46 0.87 -15.96 -6.42
CA SER A 46 0.70 -14.49 -6.50
C SER A 46 1.31 -13.90 -7.76
N ARG A 47 2.54 -14.28 -8.10
CA ARG A 47 3.27 -13.75 -9.28
C ARG A 47 2.52 -13.98 -10.58
N ASP A 48 2.04 -15.20 -10.78
CA ASP A 48 1.33 -15.57 -11.99
C ASP A 48 -0.05 -14.91 -12.04
N ALA A 49 -0.72 -14.79 -10.90
CA ALA A 49 -1.99 -14.09 -10.81
C ALA A 49 -1.86 -12.61 -11.17
N VAL A 50 -0.81 -11.92 -10.69
CA VAL A 50 -0.54 -10.52 -11.05
C VAL A 50 -0.21 -10.39 -12.53
N LYS A 51 0.73 -11.20 -13.07
CA LYS A 51 1.12 -11.15 -14.49
C LYS A 51 -0.03 -11.37 -15.45
N ASN A 52 -0.93 -12.31 -15.13
CA ASN A 52 -2.03 -12.69 -16.01
C ASN A 52 -3.26 -11.78 -15.85
N GLY A 53 -3.55 -11.34 -14.62
CA GLY A 53 -4.74 -10.55 -14.32
C GLY A 53 -4.54 -9.04 -14.45
N PHE A 54 -3.31 -8.54 -14.29
CA PHE A 54 -3.01 -7.11 -14.21
C PHE A 54 -1.76 -6.76 -15.04
N PRO A 55 -1.85 -6.79 -16.38
CA PRO A 55 -0.68 -6.62 -17.26
C PRO A 55 0.01 -5.26 -17.14
N ASP A 56 -0.70 -4.23 -16.65
CA ASP A 56 -0.14 -2.89 -16.45
C ASP A 56 0.60 -2.74 -15.11
N VAL A 57 0.48 -3.73 -14.22
CA VAL A 57 1.20 -3.73 -12.93
C VAL A 57 2.66 -4.08 -13.14
N LYS A 58 3.53 -3.24 -12.62
CA LYS A 58 4.98 -3.44 -12.65
C LYS A 58 5.39 -4.39 -11.53
N LEU A 59 5.63 -5.65 -11.86
CA LEU A 59 6.02 -6.68 -10.89
C LEU A 59 7.52 -6.74 -10.69
N ILE A 60 7.98 -6.55 -9.45
CA ILE A 60 9.36 -6.80 -9.00
C ILE A 60 9.32 -8.12 -8.23
N ALA A 61 9.96 -9.16 -8.76
CA ALA A 61 9.95 -10.49 -8.16
C ALA A 61 11.30 -10.79 -7.50
N ASN A 62 11.33 -10.84 -6.17
CA ASN A 62 12.51 -11.20 -5.39
C ASN A 62 12.68 -12.72 -5.31
N GLU A 63 13.91 -13.19 -5.30
CA GLU A 63 14.24 -14.61 -5.14
C GLU A 63 14.25 -15.06 -3.67
N THR A 64 14.25 -14.10 -2.74
CA THR A 64 14.19 -14.32 -1.30
C THR A 64 13.30 -13.26 -0.66
N ASN A 65 12.76 -13.53 0.53
CA ASN A 65 12.06 -12.50 1.29
C ASN A 65 13.07 -11.51 1.88
N THR A 66 13.14 -10.33 1.28
CA THR A 66 14.07 -9.25 1.66
C THR A 66 13.54 -8.35 2.78
N GLY A 67 12.35 -8.63 3.29
CA GLY A 67 11.65 -7.81 4.28
C GLY A 67 10.93 -6.61 3.69
N PHE A 68 10.04 -6.01 4.49
CA PHE A 68 9.11 -4.97 4.05
C PHE A 68 9.81 -3.68 3.59
N ALA A 69 10.76 -3.19 4.40
CA ALA A 69 11.43 -1.92 4.11
C ALA A 69 12.29 -1.99 2.83
N HIS A 70 13.03 -3.08 2.65
CA HIS A 70 13.86 -3.26 1.46
C HIS A 70 13.00 -3.38 0.20
N ALA A 71 11.92 -4.15 0.26
CA ALA A 71 10.99 -4.32 -0.85
C ALA A 71 10.35 -2.99 -1.26
N ASN A 72 9.89 -2.16 -0.31
CA ASN A 72 9.40 -0.83 -0.62
C ASN A 72 10.47 0.04 -1.30
N ASN A 73 11.71 0.03 -0.81
CA ASN A 73 12.79 0.82 -1.37
C ASN A 73 13.15 0.41 -2.81
N GLN A 74 12.98 -0.86 -3.19
CA GLN A 74 13.16 -1.29 -4.58
C GLN A 74 12.19 -0.55 -5.51
N ALA A 75 10.90 -0.49 -5.18
CA ALA A 75 9.91 0.23 -5.98
C ALA A 75 10.10 1.75 -5.91
N LEU A 76 10.38 2.31 -4.73
CA LEU A 76 10.66 3.74 -4.56
C LEU A 76 11.83 4.22 -5.43
N SER A 77 12.83 3.37 -5.68
CA SER A 77 14.00 3.74 -6.50
C SER A 77 13.72 3.85 -8.00
N VAL A 78 12.61 3.28 -8.47
CA VAL A 78 12.25 3.22 -9.91
C VAL A 78 10.89 3.85 -10.23
N MET A 79 10.15 4.30 -9.23
CA MET A 79 8.86 4.95 -9.41
C MET A 79 8.97 6.27 -10.19
N GLN A 80 7.88 6.64 -10.88
CA GLN A 80 7.79 7.87 -11.67
C GLN A 80 6.74 8.84 -11.16
N GLY A 81 5.90 8.42 -10.22
CA GLY A 81 4.87 9.25 -9.61
C GLY A 81 5.46 10.36 -8.77
N ARG A 82 4.77 11.49 -8.76
CA ARG A 82 5.11 12.62 -7.87
C ARG A 82 5.00 12.25 -6.39
N PHE A 83 4.05 11.38 -6.06
CA PHE A 83 3.81 10.87 -4.71
C PHE A 83 3.85 9.34 -4.71
N ALA A 84 4.39 8.75 -3.64
CA ALA A 84 4.33 7.33 -3.37
C ALA A 84 3.20 7.02 -2.38
N VAL A 85 2.37 6.03 -2.69
CA VAL A 85 1.39 5.45 -1.76
C VAL A 85 1.88 4.06 -1.38
N LEU A 86 2.38 3.91 -0.15
CA LEU A 86 2.72 2.60 0.40
C LEU A 86 1.42 1.94 0.88
N LEU A 87 0.98 0.91 0.18
CA LEU A 87 -0.29 0.24 0.42
C LEU A 87 -0.01 -1.22 0.83
N ASN A 88 -0.58 -1.64 1.95
CA ASN A 88 -0.49 -3.05 2.34
C ASN A 88 -1.31 -3.92 1.38
N SER A 89 -0.87 -5.16 1.14
CA SER A 89 -1.57 -6.11 0.26
C SER A 89 -2.97 -6.50 0.76
N ASP A 90 -3.26 -6.28 2.03
CA ASP A 90 -4.55 -6.55 2.69
C ASP A 90 -5.47 -5.33 2.79
N ALA A 91 -5.09 -4.20 2.21
CA ALA A 91 -5.90 -2.99 2.21
C ALA A 91 -6.86 -2.94 1.01
N VAL A 92 -8.09 -2.50 1.25
CA VAL A 92 -9.10 -2.24 0.22
C VAL A 92 -9.40 -0.74 0.19
N LEU A 93 -9.18 -0.10 -0.96
CA LEU A 93 -9.41 1.33 -1.11
C LEU A 93 -10.90 1.66 -1.16
N GLN A 94 -11.29 2.67 -0.40
CA GLN A 94 -12.62 3.28 -0.48
C GLN A 94 -12.65 4.36 -1.55
N GLU A 95 -13.83 4.56 -2.17
CA GLU A 95 -14.02 5.58 -3.18
C GLU A 95 -13.68 6.98 -2.65
N GLY A 96 -12.92 7.75 -3.43
CA GLY A 96 -12.50 9.11 -3.07
C GLY A 96 -11.33 9.20 -2.06
N ALA A 97 -10.90 8.10 -1.44
CA ALA A 97 -9.83 8.13 -0.43
C ALA A 97 -8.52 8.67 -1.01
N ILE A 98 -8.08 8.14 -2.13
CA ILE A 98 -6.83 8.55 -2.79
C ILE A 98 -6.94 9.98 -3.35
N LYS A 99 -8.09 10.35 -3.88
CA LYS A 99 -8.33 11.73 -4.37
C LYS A 99 -8.24 12.75 -3.24
N SER A 100 -8.81 12.43 -2.09
CA SER A 100 -8.72 13.28 -0.89
C SER A 100 -7.29 13.41 -0.38
N LEU A 101 -6.55 12.29 -0.36
CA LEU A 101 -5.15 12.27 0.07
C LEU A 101 -4.26 13.08 -0.88
N LEU A 102 -4.42 12.90 -2.20
CA LEU A 102 -3.68 13.66 -3.21
C LEU A 102 -3.96 15.16 -3.09
N ASN A 103 -5.23 15.56 -2.97
CA ASN A 103 -5.61 16.95 -2.77
C ASN A 103 -4.99 17.55 -1.50
N PHE A 104 -4.96 16.79 -0.40
CA PHE A 104 -4.31 17.23 0.83
C PHE A 104 -2.80 17.47 0.61
N MET A 105 -2.09 16.52 0.01
CA MET A 105 -0.66 16.63 -0.24
C MET A 105 -0.30 17.78 -1.17
N VAL A 106 -1.10 17.99 -2.22
CA VAL A 106 -0.89 19.10 -3.17
C VAL A 106 -1.09 20.46 -2.51
N ASN A 107 -2.08 20.59 -1.63
CA ASN A 107 -2.43 21.85 -0.97
C ASN A 107 -1.69 22.09 0.36
N THR A 108 -0.83 21.15 0.79
CA THR A 108 -0.06 21.27 2.02
C THR A 108 1.44 21.04 1.76
N PRO A 109 2.15 22.03 1.15
CA PRO A 109 3.54 21.85 0.72
C PRO A 109 4.53 21.49 1.84
N GLY A 110 4.16 21.76 3.09
CA GLY A 110 4.96 21.38 4.26
C GLY A 110 4.76 19.94 4.75
N ALA A 111 3.78 19.22 4.20
CA ALA A 111 3.54 17.83 4.57
C ALA A 111 4.54 16.91 3.85
N GLY A 112 5.39 16.23 4.60
CA GLY A 112 6.28 15.19 4.06
C GLY A 112 5.61 13.83 3.91
N VAL A 113 4.67 13.50 4.81
CA VAL A 113 3.91 12.24 4.83
C VAL A 113 2.49 12.54 5.29
N ALA A 114 1.52 11.83 4.74
CA ALA A 114 0.13 11.84 5.20
C ALA A 114 -0.40 10.42 5.25
N GLY A 115 -1.30 10.14 6.19
CA GLY A 115 -2.02 8.88 6.30
C GLY A 115 -3.53 9.08 6.23
N VAL A 116 -4.25 8.02 5.89
CA VAL A 116 -5.71 8.00 5.88
C VAL A 116 -6.25 7.29 7.12
N GLN A 117 -7.51 7.58 7.48
CA GLN A 117 -8.19 6.81 8.51
C GLN A 117 -8.49 5.41 7.99
N LEU A 118 -8.01 4.40 8.71
CA LEU A 118 -8.37 3.00 8.45
C LEU A 118 -9.76 2.70 9.04
N LEU A 119 -10.50 1.86 8.32
CA LEU A 119 -11.81 1.38 8.74
C LEU A 119 -11.78 -0.15 8.87
N ASN A 120 -12.53 -0.68 9.81
CA ASN A 120 -12.86 -2.09 9.90
C ASN A 120 -13.90 -2.46 8.84
N GLU A 121 -14.14 -3.75 8.62
CA GLU A 121 -15.12 -4.24 7.65
C GLU A 121 -16.55 -3.73 7.92
N ASP A 122 -16.90 -3.49 9.18
CA ASP A 122 -18.19 -2.93 9.60
C ASP A 122 -18.30 -1.41 9.43
N GLY A 123 -17.25 -0.75 8.88
CA GLY A 123 -17.18 0.70 8.69
C GLY A 123 -16.80 1.50 9.93
N SER A 124 -16.59 0.86 11.08
CA SER A 124 -16.08 1.53 12.26
C SER A 124 -14.62 1.94 12.09
N ARG A 125 -14.17 2.94 12.83
CA ARG A 125 -12.76 3.39 12.76
C ARG A 125 -11.84 2.34 13.36
N GLN A 126 -10.84 1.92 12.57
CA GLN A 126 -9.75 1.11 13.11
C GLN A 126 -8.79 2.02 13.89
N ASN A 127 -8.43 1.60 15.10
CA ASN A 127 -7.40 2.30 15.87
C ASN A 127 -6.03 1.95 15.28
N SER A 128 -5.39 2.93 14.65
CA SER A 128 -4.06 2.79 14.01
C SER A 128 -2.99 3.62 14.70
N ILE A 129 -3.32 4.23 15.85
CA ILE A 129 -2.39 5.07 16.62
C ILE A 129 -2.16 4.37 17.95
N ASP A 130 -0.92 4.04 18.21
CA ASP A 130 -0.47 3.53 19.50
C ASP A 130 0.31 4.62 20.25
N ASN A 131 0.32 4.52 21.58
CA ASN A 131 1.15 5.39 22.39
C ASN A 131 2.64 5.09 22.14
N PHE A 132 3.48 6.10 22.25
CA PHE A 132 4.93 5.88 22.25
C PHE A 132 5.27 4.84 23.33
N PRO A 133 6.06 3.81 23.00
CA PRO A 133 6.44 2.82 24.00
C PRO A 133 7.20 3.48 25.13
N SER A 134 6.62 3.43 26.32
CA SER A 134 7.24 3.84 27.59
C SER A 134 7.28 2.65 28.53
N LEU A 135 8.16 2.67 29.54
CA LEU A 135 8.19 1.62 30.56
C LEU A 135 6.83 1.40 31.24
N GLU A 136 6.04 2.48 31.41
CA GLU A 136 4.70 2.39 31.97
C GLU A 136 3.71 1.69 31.02
N THR A 137 3.71 2.04 29.73
CA THR A 137 2.79 1.44 28.74
C THR A 137 3.11 -0.03 28.51
N GLU A 138 4.39 -0.43 28.53
CA GLU A 138 4.82 -1.82 28.38
C GLU A 138 4.48 -2.71 29.59
N ILE A 139 4.41 -2.13 30.78
CA ILE A 139 4.04 -2.85 32.00
C ILE A 139 2.52 -2.99 32.12
N LEU A 140 1.76 -1.92 31.79
CA LEU A 140 0.30 -1.90 31.93
C LEU A 140 -0.45 -2.69 30.85
N ASN A 141 0.13 -2.83 29.66
CA ASN A 141 -0.47 -3.63 28.57
C ASN A 141 -0.27 -5.15 28.71
N LYS A 142 0.41 -5.62 29.75
CA LYS A 142 0.63 -7.05 30.03
C LYS A 142 -0.28 -7.61 31.15
N SER A 143 -1.27 -6.85 31.60
CA SER A 143 -2.22 -7.30 32.63
C SER A 143 -3.60 -7.59 32.07
#